data_9ccccb84819eaa2ebb256c4a95a454ef
#
_entry.id   9ccccb84819eaa2ebb256c4a95a454ef
#
_cell.length_a   1.000
_cell.length_b   1.000
_cell.length_c   1.000
_cell.angle_alpha   90.00
_cell.angle_beta   90.00
_cell.angle_gamma   90.00
#
_symmetry.space_group_name_H-M   'P 1'
#
loop_
_entity.id
_entity.type
_entity.pdbx_description
1 polymer ?
#
loop_
_entity_poly.entity_id
_entity_poly.type
_entity_poly.pdbx_seq_one_letter_code
_entity_poly.pdbx_strand_id
1 'polypeptide(L)'
;MKLIIVVNELWFFLSHRLPIALAARDAGYEVHIAAHLSTSAEIEQLNREHLQFHPISFHRSSLNPWQEFKTLKELNKLYKQIQPDIVHHVTIKPVLYGTLAARWVGDIKILNAISGLGYLFIAQGWKSFIRKKILLWGYRVILNSKKVWILFQNPDDQILFSQHKIIYPKHTAIIKGSGVDLNQFITSPIPKGKGKIILVARML
;
A
#
# COMPACT_ATOMS: atom_id res chain seq x y z
N MET A 1 -14.97 -5.63 14.32
CA MET A 1 -14.63 -4.54 13.36
C MET A 1 -14.05 -5.15 12.11
N LYS A 2 -14.37 -4.59 10.92
CA LYS A 2 -13.91 -5.10 9.63
C LYS A 2 -12.77 -4.24 9.09
N LEU A 3 -11.66 -4.89 8.74
CA LEU A 3 -10.48 -4.26 8.13
C LEU A 3 -10.28 -4.80 6.72
N ILE A 4 -10.15 -3.92 5.72
CA ILE A 4 -9.70 -4.31 4.38
C ILE A 4 -8.28 -3.79 4.16
N ILE A 5 -7.35 -4.67 3.80
CA ILE A 5 -6.01 -4.32 3.35
C ILE A 5 -5.97 -4.42 1.82
N VAL A 6 -5.63 -3.32 1.16
CA VAL A 6 -5.61 -3.22 -0.30
C VAL A 6 -4.19 -3.02 -0.78
N VAL A 7 -3.71 -3.90 -1.63
CA VAL A 7 -2.38 -3.84 -2.25
C VAL A 7 -2.45 -4.10 -3.76
N ASN A 8 -1.43 -3.74 -4.53
CA ASN A 8 -1.44 -4.02 -5.96
C ASN A 8 -1.38 -5.52 -6.28
N GLU A 9 -0.52 -6.25 -5.59
CA GLU A 9 -0.17 -7.64 -5.89
C GLU A 9 -0.25 -8.50 -4.62
N LEU A 10 -0.83 -9.69 -4.72
CA LEU A 10 -1.00 -10.55 -3.56
C LEU A 10 0.34 -11.07 -3.00
N TRP A 11 1.32 -11.39 -3.86
CA TRP A 11 2.66 -11.78 -3.41
C TRP A 11 3.34 -10.69 -2.56
N PHE A 12 3.09 -9.40 -2.90
CA PHE A 12 3.62 -8.29 -2.11
C PHE A 12 2.96 -8.21 -0.72
N PHE A 13 1.65 -8.47 -0.66
CA PHE A 13 0.95 -8.58 0.63
C PHE A 13 1.56 -9.68 1.48
N LEU A 14 1.71 -10.89 0.96
CA LEU A 14 2.24 -12.04 1.68
C LEU A 14 3.65 -11.78 2.24
N SER A 15 4.49 -11.13 1.44
CA SER A 15 5.89 -10.86 1.83
C SER A 15 6.07 -9.68 2.79
N HIS A 16 5.17 -8.68 2.78
CA HIS A 16 5.39 -7.41 3.49
C HIS A 16 4.27 -7.01 4.44
N ARG A 17 3.07 -7.55 4.30
CA ARG A 17 1.88 -7.10 5.04
C ARG A 17 1.13 -8.21 5.77
N LEU A 18 1.46 -9.46 5.51
CA LEU A 18 0.87 -10.60 6.20
C LEU A 18 0.98 -10.48 7.73
N PRO A 19 2.13 -10.11 8.34
CA PRO A 19 2.21 -9.98 9.79
C PRO A 19 1.23 -8.96 10.38
N ILE A 20 0.95 -7.85 9.67
CA ILE A 20 -0.03 -6.84 10.12
C ILE A 20 -1.45 -7.42 10.07
N ALA A 21 -1.77 -8.19 9.03
CA ALA A 21 -3.08 -8.81 8.87
C ALA A 21 -3.32 -9.87 9.98
N LEU A 22 -2.30 -10.69 10.29
CA LEU A 22 -2.36 -11.67 11.35
C LEU A 22 -2.54 -11.01 12.72
N ALA A 23 -1.75 -9.97 13.01
CA ALA A 23 -1.89 -9.22 14.25
C ALA A 23 -3.28 -8.55 14.39
N ALA A 24 -3.85 -8.04 13.29
CA ALA A 24 -5.20 -7.49 13.30
C ALA A 24 -6.26 -8.57 13.54
N ARG A 25 -6.14 -9.73 12.88
CA ARG A 25 -7.01 -10.89 13.10
C ARG A 25 -6.95 -11.32 14.57
N ASP A 26 -5.77 -11.47 15.14
CA ASP A 26 -5.57 -11.89 16.52
C ASP A 26 -6.08 -10.84 17.52
N ALA A 27 -6.15 -9.58 17.13
CA ALA A 27 -6.82 -8.50 17.86
C ALA A 27 -8.35 -8.48 17.68
N GLY A 28 -8.93 -9.46 17.00
CA GLY A 28 -10.38 -9.61 16.82
C GLY A 28 -10.98 -8.84 15.64
N TYR A 29 -10.18 -8.42 14.67
CA TYR A 29 -10.70 -7.86 13.42
C TYR A 29 -11.08 -8.98 12.43
N GLU A 30 -12.18 -8.79 11.72
CA GLU A 30 -12.49 -9.52 10.50
C GLU A 30 -11.65 -8.92 9.38
N VAL A 31 -10.64 -9.69 8.89
CA VAL A 31 -9.64 -9.16 7.96
C VAL A 31 -9.88 -9.64 6.55
N HIS A 32 -10.01 -8.70 5.62
CA HIS A 32 -10.17 -8.91 4.19
C HIS A 32 -8.94 -8.38 3.44
N ILE A 33 -8.54 -9.09 2.41
CA ILE A 33 -7.41 -8.73 1.55
C ILE A 33 -7.93 -8.50 0.13
N ALA A 34 -7.63 -7.33 -0.43
CA ALA A 34 -7.98 -6.98 -1.81
C ALA A 34 -6.72 -6.72 -2.63
N ALA A 35 -6.48 -7.54 -3.66
CA ALA A 35 -5.28 -7.46 -4.47
C ALA A 35 -5.47 -8.09 -5.86
N HIS A 36 -4.52 -7.83 -6.77
CA HIS A 36 -4.38 -8.65 -7.97
C HIS A 36 -3.81 -10.02 -7.60
N LEU A 37 -4.44 -11.06 -8.14
CA LEU A 37 -4.00 -12.44 -7.95
C LEU A 37 -3.00 -12.83 -9.03
N SER A 38 -1.83 -13.32 -8.61
CA SER A 38 -0.80 -13.82 -9.53
C SER A 38 -0.85 -15.35 -9.68
N THR A 39 -1.04 -16.07 -8.56
CA THR A 39 -1.05 -17.55 -8.56
C THR A 39 -2.09 -18.11 -7.58
N SER A 40 -2.55 -19.35 -7.84
CA SER A 40 -3.49 -20.05 -6.94
C SER A 40 -2.86 -20.42 -5.59
N ALA A 41 -1.56 -20.68 -5.55
CA ALA A 41 -0.84 -21.00 -4.31
C ALA A 41 -0.90 -19.89 -3.25
N GLU A 42 -0.97 -18.63 -3.70
CA GLU A 42 -1.13 -17.48 -2.82
C GLU A 42 -2.48 -17.49 -2.07
N ILE A 43 -3.55 -17.96 -2.72
CA ILE A 43 -4.87 -18.11 -2.09
C ILE A 43 -4.84 -19.18 -1.02
N GLU A 44 -4.18 -20.31 -1.27
CA GLU A 44 -4.08 -21.39 -0.29
C GLU A 44 -3.40 -20.92 0.99
N GLN A 45 -2.37 -20.08 0.88
CA GLN A 45 -1.71 -19.49 2.04
C GLN A 45 -2.67 -18.61 2.85
N LEU A 46 -3.47 -17.76 2.19
CA LEU A 46 -4.47 -16.92 2.87
C LEU A 46 -5.55 -17.75 3.57
N ASN A 47 -6.01 -18.83 2.93
CA ASN A 47 -7.03 -19.71 3.50
C ASN A 47 -6.54 -20.40 4.78
N ARG A 48 -5.26 -20.83 4.82
CA ARG A 48 -4.64 -21.40 6.05
C ARG A 48 -4.64 -20.40 7.20
N GLU A 49 -4.51 -19.12 6.88
CA GLU A 49 -4.50 -18.03 7.87
C GLU A 49 -5.91 -17.49 8.17
N HIS A 50 -6.98 -18.09 7.63
CA HIS A 50 -8.36 -17.63 7.78
C HIS A 50 -8.58 -16.17 7.36
N LEU A 51 -7.86 -15.71 6.32
CA LEU A 51 -8.00 -14.38 5.74
C LEU A 51 -8.89 -14.44 4.49
N GLN A 52 -9.82 -13.51 4.35
CA GLN A 52 -10.74 -13.47 3.22
C GLN A 52 -10.12 -12.70 2.04
N PHE A 53 -10.04 -13.32 0.87
CA PHE A 53 -9.46 -12.74 -0.33
C PHE A 53 -10.52 -12.23 -1.31
N HIS A 54 -10.26 -11.06 -1.88
CA HIS A 54 -11.08 -10.43 -2.91
C HIS A 54 -10.21 -10.01 -4.09
N PRO A 55 -10.35 -10.65 -5.26
CA PRO A 55 -9.59 -10.29 -6.44
C PRO A 55 -10.00 -8.90 -6.96
N ILE A 56 -9.01 -8.05 -7.22
CA ILE A 56 -9.19 -6.72 -7.83
C ILE A 56 -8.29 -6.63 -9.06
N SER A 57 -8.83 -6.06 -10.14
CA SER A 57 -8.11 -5.91 -11.41
C SER A 57 -7.11 -4.75 -11.36
N PHE A 58 -6.05 -4.89 -10.55
CA PHE A 58 -4.94 -3.94 -10.60
C PHE A 58 -4.01 -4.25 -11.77
N HIS A 59 -3.69 -3.25 -12.58
CA HIS A 59 -2.71 -3.35 -13.66
C HIS A 59 -1.50 -2.47 -13.34
N ARG A 60 -0.38 -3.09 -12.93
CA ARG A 60 0.80 -2.41 -12.40
C ARG A 60 1.35 -1.32 -13.32
N SER A 61 1.42 -1.59 -14.63
CA SER A 61 2.06 -0.71 -15.61
C SER A 61 1.07 0.02 -16.52
N SER A 62 -0.22 -0.28 -16.43
CA SER A 62 -1.22 0.36 -17.28
C SER A 62 -1.54 1.77 -16.82
N LEU A 63 -1.70 2.65 -17.78
CA LEU A 63 -2.29 4.00 -17.63
C LEU A 63 -3.58 4.11 -18.46
N ASN A 64 -4.19 2.98 -18.84
CA ASN A 64 -5.44 2.97 -19.60
C ASN A 64 -6.61 3.43 -18.70
N PRO A 65 -7.26 4.58 -19.00
CA PRO A 65 -8.30 5.14 -18.15
C PRO A 65 -9.48 4.20 -17.89
N TRP A 66 -9.82 3.35 -18.85
CA TRP A 66 -10.92 2.38 -18.70
C TRP A 66 -10.59 1.29 -17.68
N GLN A 67 -9.35 0.80 -17.68
CA GLN A 67 -8.88 -0.18 -16.70
C GLN A 67 -8.83 0.43 -15.29
N GLU A 68 -8.33 1.66 -15.18
CA GLU A 68 -8.28 2.37 -13.91
C GLU A 68 -9.71 2.65 -13.36
N PHE A 69 -10.64 3.00 -14.23
CA PHE A 69 -12.04 3.19 -13.85
C PHE A 69 -12.72 1.88 -13.45
N LYS A 70 -12.38 0.76 -14.10
CA LYS A 70 -12.86 -0.57 -13.70
C LYS A 70 -12.37 -0.92 -12.29
N THR A 71 -11.07 -0.77 -12.02
CA THR A 71 -10.47 -0.97 -10.69
C THR A 71 -11.18 -0.14 -9.61
N LEU A 72 -11.45 1.14 -9.91
CA LEU A 72 -12.15 2.03 -8.99
C LEU A 72 -13.59 1.55 -8.71
N LYS A 73 -14.32 1.09 -9.73
CA LYS A 73 -15.66 0.51 -9.57
C LYS A 73 -15.64 -0.78 -8.75
N GLU A 74 -14.67 -1.65 -8.98
CA GLU A 74 -14.50 -2.90 -8.22
C GLU A 74 -14.27 -2.60 -6.73
N LEU A 75 -13.38 -1.67 -6.40
CA LEU A 75 -13.14 -1.24 -5.02
C LEU A 75 -14.39 -0.62 -4.38
N ASN A 76 -15.08 0.25 -5.10
CA ASN A 76 -16.32 0.86 -4.60
C ASN A 76 -17.41 -0.19 -4.32
N LYS A 77 -17.59 -1.17 -5.23
CA LYS A 77 -18.51 -2.29 -5.04
C LYS A 77 -18.12 -3.12 -3.83
N LEU A 78 -16.83 -3.47 -3.68
CA LEU A 78 -16.31 -4.24 -2.56
C LEU A 78 -16.58 -3.53 -1.23
N TYR A 79 -16.29 -2.23 -1.12
CA TYR A 79 -16.51 -1.48 0.11
C TYR A 79 -17.99 -1.34 0.46
N LYS A 80 -18.87 -1.20 -0.53
CA LYS A 80 -20.32 -1.22 -0.31
C LYS A 80 -20.84 -2.58 0.19
N GLN A 81 -20.25 -3.67 -0.30
CA GLN A 81 -20.65 -5.03 0.11
C GLN A 81 -20.18 -5.38 1.51
N ILE A 82 -18.89 -5.09 1.82
CA ILE A 82 -18.29 -5.46 3.09
C ILE A 82 -18.63 -4.46 4.19
N GLN A 83 -18.79 -3.17 3.85
CA GLN A 83 -18.95 -2.06 4.79
C GLN A 83 -17.84 -2.07 5.86
N PRO A 84 -16.56 -1.87 5.45
CA PRO A 84 -15.45 -1.93 6.38
C PRO A 84 -15.43 -0.73 7.32
N ASP A 85 -15.01 -0.96 8.57
CA ASP A 85 -14.73 0.12 9.52
C ASP A 85 -13.45 0.86 9.17
N ILE A 86 -12.46 0.09 8.67
CA ILE A 86 -11.11 0.60 8.33
C ILE A 86 -10.68 0.02 6.99
N VAL A 87 -10.12 0.87 6.13
CA VAL A 87 -9.39 0.45 4.92
C VAL A 87 -7.93 0.84 5.02
N HIS A 88 -7.03 -0.09 4.76
CA HIS A 88 -5.58 0.13 4.73
C HIS A 88 -5.05 -0.05 3.31
N HIS A 89 -4.70 1.05 2.66
CA HIS A 89 -4.18 1.04 1.31
C HIS A 89 -2.65 1.10 1.31
N VAL A 90 -2.02 0.28 0.49
CA VAL A 90 -0.56 0.24 0.35
C VAL A 90 -0.20 0.34 -1.14
N THR A 91 0.79 1.11 -1.46
CA THR A 91 1.23 1.46 -2.82
C THR A 91 0.33 2.50 -3.52
N ILE A 92 0.85 3.08 -4.62
CA ILE A 92 0.30 4.29 -5.25
C ILE A 92 -1.16 4.13 -5.72
N LYS A 93 -1.46 3.08 -6.49
CA LYS A 93 -2.81 2.88 -7.05
C LYS A 93 -3.85 2.56 -5.98
N PRO A 94 -3.63 1.61 -5.05
CA PRO A 94 -4.51 1.41 -3.91
C PRO A 94 -4.73 2.67 -3.08
N VAL A 95 -3.69 3.46 -2.82
CA VAL A 95 -3.82 4.73 -2.08
C VAL A 95 -4.74 5.70 -2.80
N LEU A 96 -4.59 5.91 -4.10
CA LEU A 96 -5.43 6.85 -4.85
C LEU A 96 -6.85 6.31 -5.05
N TYR A 97 -6.98 5.12 -5.65
CA TYR A 97 -8.30 4.59 -6.01
C TYR A 97 -9.08 4.09 -4.80
N GLY A 98 -8.39 3.45 -3.86
CA GLY A 98 -9.01 2.97 -2.61
C GLY A 98 -9.50 4.13 -1.76
N THR A 99 -8.72 5.21 -1.62
CA THR A 99 -9.17 6.41 -0.89
C THR A 99 -10.37 7.05 -1.56
N LEU A 100 -10.36 7.19 -2.89
CA LEU A 100 -11.48 7.76 -3.62
C LEU A 100 -12.74 6.90 -3.48
N ALA A 101 -12.61 5.58 -3.64
CA ALA A 101 -13.72 4.64 -3.47
C ALA A 101 -14.29 4.69 -2.04
N ALA A 102 -13.43 4.72 -1.01
CA ALA A 102 -13.87 4.80 0.38
C ALA A 102 -14.60 6.12 0.69
N ARG A 103 -14.13 7.24 0.14
CA ARG A 103 -14.82 8.55 0.28
C ARG A 103 -16.20 8.56 -0.36
N TRP A 104 -16.41 7.82 -1.45
CA TRP A 104 -17.73 7.71 -2.11
C TRP A 104 -18.69 6.81 -1.33
N VAL A 105 -18.19 5.83 -0.60
CA VAL A 105 -19.04 4.95 0.23
C VAL A 105 -19.49 5.63 1.52
N GLY A 106 -18.62 6.44 2.13
CA GLY A 106 -19.03 7.28 3.26
C GLY A 106 -18.16 7.19 4.50
N ASP A 107 -18.66 6.61 5.60
CA ASP A 107 -17.99 6.70 6.91
C ASP A 107 -17.00 5.55 7.14
N ILE A 108 -15.91 5.56 6.37
CA ILE A 108 -14.82 4.59 6.48
C ILE A 108 -13.56 5.32 6.96
N LYS A 109 -12.87 4.78 7.97
CA LYS A 109 -11.55 5.26 8.40
C LYS A 109 -10.50 4.80 7.38
N ILE A 110 -9.70 5.74 6.91
CA ILE A 110 -8.76 5.48 5.81
C ILE A 110 -7.33 5.59 6.31
N LEU A 111 -6.57 4.52 6.20
CA LEU A 111 -5.16 4.45 6.52
C LEU A 111 -4.36 4.17 5.25
N ASN A 112 -3.54 5.11 4.80
CA ASN A 112 -2.72 4.98 3.61
C ASN A 112 -1.25 4.80 3.99
N ALA A 113 -0.56 3.81 3.42
CA ALA A 113 0.87 3.62 3.57
C ALA A 113 1.61 4.02 2.28
N ILE A 114 2.45 5.05 2.39
CA ILE A 114 3.36 5.49 1.33
C ILE A 114 4.70 4.79 1.56
N SER A 115 4.97 3.76 0.77
CA SER A 115 6.16 2.91 0.89
C SER A 115 7.36 3.40 0.07
N GLY A 116 7.30 4.62 -0.41
CA GLY A 116 8.35 5.28 -1.19
C GLY A 116 7.84 5.79 -2.54
N LEU A 117 8.11 7.04 -2.80
CA LEU A 117 7.80 7.72 -4.07
C LEU A 117 9.02 7.77 -5.00
N GLY A 118 10.17 7.27 -4.54
CA GLY A 118 11.52 7.49 -5.10
C GLY A 118 11.61 7.44 -6.62
N TYR A 119 11.09 6.40 -7.26
CA TYR A 119 11.19 6.26 -8.72
C TYR A 119 10.49 7.40 -9.49
N LEU A 120 9.33 7.86 -9.02
CA LEU A 120 8.58 8.95 -9.68
C LEU A 120 9.29 10.30 -9.61
N PHE A 121 10.25 10.44 -8.69
CA PHE A 121 10.96 11.69 -8.44
C PHE A 121 12.38 11.68 -9.01
N ILE A 122 12.94 10.52 -9.33
CA ILE A 122 14.28 10.38 -9.93
C ILE A 122 14.25 10.64 -11.44
N ALA A 123 13.14 10.29 -12.12
CA ALA A 123 13.03 10.46 -13.55
C ALA A 123 13.11 11.93 -13.95
N GLN A 124 14.07 12.28 -14.83
CA GLN A 124 14.32 13.63 -15.34
C GLN A 124 13.56 13.88 -16.65
N GLY A 125 13.37 15.16 -16.98
CA GLY A 125 12.77 15.61 -18.22
C GLY A 125 11.34 16.18 -18.06
N TRP A 126 10.90 16.96 -19.06
CA TRP A 126 9.64 17.71 -19.00
C TRP A 126 8.40 16.83 -18.84
N LYS A 127 8.37 15.64 -19.47
CA LYS A 127 7.27 14.68 -19.33
C LYS A 127 7.16 14.14 -17.91
N SER A 128 8.31 13.88 -17.27
CA SER A 128 8.36 13.44 -15.87
C SER A 128 7.90 14.53 -14.91
N PHE A 129 8.29 15.78 -15.18
CA PHE A 129 7.85 16.95 -14.41
C PHE A 129 6.31 17.12 -14.45
N ILE A 130 5.69 17.00 -15.63
CA ILE A 130 4.24 17.08 -15.75
C ILE A 130 3.56 15.92 -15.01
N ARG A 131 4.03 14.68 -15.20
CA ARG A 131 3.51 13.50 -14.48
C ARG A 131 3.58 13.68 -12.96
N LYS A 132 4.69 14.20 -12.46
CA LYS A 132 4.88 14.52 -11.04
C LYS A 132 3.85 15.54 -10.55
N LYS A 133 3.64 16.62 -11.28
CA LYS A 133 2.64 17.65 -10.92
C LYS A 133 1.22 17.08 -10.91
N ILE A 134 0.84 16.29 -11.91
CA ILE A 134 -0.47 15.64 -11.99
C ILE A 134 -0.67 14.69 -10.80
N LEU A 135 0.33 13.88 -10.48
CA LEU A 135 0.26 12.95 -9.36
C LEU A 135 0.14 13.66 -8.02
N LEU A 136 0.97 14.69 -7.77
CA LEU A 136 0.91 15.49 -6.54
C LEU A 136 -0.43 16.22 -6.40
N TRP A 137 -0.96 16.73 -7.50
CA TRP A 137 -2.30 17.31 -7.52
C TRP A 137 -3.37 16.28 -7.19
N GLY A 138 -3.30 15.09 -7.81
CA GLY A 138 -4.20 13.97 -7.53
C GLY A 138 -4.14 13.56 -6.04
N TYR A 139 -2.95 13.41 -5.50
CA TYR A 139 -2.78 13.16 -4.06
C TYR A 139 -3.42 14.26 -3.21
N ARG A 140 -3.19 15.54 -3.54
CA ARG A 140 -3.76 16.66 -2.79
C ARG A 140 -5.29 16.64 -2.78
N VAL A 141 -5.93 16.38 -3.92
CA VAL A 141 -7.40 16.34 -4.03
C VAL A 141 -7.98 15.14 -3.28
N ILE A 142 -7.32 13.99 -3.37
CA ILE A 142 -7.84 12.72 -2.84
C ILE A 142 -7.51 12.55 -1.36
N LEU A 143 -6.29 12.88 -0.93
CA LEU A 143 -5.82 12.59 0.43
C LEU A 143 -6.05 13.72 1.42
N ASN A 144 -6.31 14.95 0.98
CA ASN A 144 -6.55 16.09 1.87
C ASN A 144 -7.93 15.98 2.54
N SER A 145 -8.02 15.14 3.56
CA SER A 145 -9.23 14.92 4.35
C SER A 145 -8.87 14.55 5.79
N LYS A 146 -9.67 15.04 6.75
CA LYS A 146 -9.52 14.70 8.19
C LYS A 146 -9.79 13.22 8.50
N LYS A 147 -10.41 12.48 7.58
CA LYS A 147 -10.64 11.02 7.72
C LYS A 147 -9.48 10.17 7.24
N VAL A 148 -8.46 10.79 6.60
CA VAL A 148 -7.31 10.10 6.00
C VAL A 148 -6.11 10.21 6.92
N TRP A 149 -5.56 9.07 7.29
CA TRP A 149 -4.28 8.92 7.98
C TRP A 149 -3.24 8.40 7.01
N ILE A 150 -2.00 8.88 7.13
CA ILE A 150 -0.91 8.48 6.24
C ILE A 150 0.30 8.02 7.03
N LEU A 151 0.76 6.81 6.73
CA LEU A 151 2.00 6.24 7.22
C LEU A 151 3.08 6.42 6.16
N PHE A 152 4.18 7.08 6.53
CA PHE A 152 5.37 7.19 5.69
C PHE A 152 6.43 6.20 6.16
N GLN A 153 7.26 5.71 5.24
CA GLN A 153 8.41 4.87 5.56
C GLN A 153 9.72 5.66 5.66
N ASN A 154 9.72 6.90 5.19
CA ASN A 154 10.86 7.81 5.28
C ASN A 154 10.39 9.26 5.51
N PRO A 155 11.25 10.11 6.12
CA PRO A 155 10.91 11.51 6.37
C PRO A 155 10.84 12.36 5.09
N ASP A 156 11.58 12.01 4.03
CA ASP A 156 11.62 12.81 2.80
C ASP A 156 10.27 12.85 2.10
N ASP A 157 9.58 11.70 2.04
CA ASP A 157 8.23 11.62 1.48
C ASP A 157 7.23 12.42 2.33
N GLN A 158 7.35 12.38 3.67
CA GLN A 158 6.48 13.18 4.56
C GLN A 158 6.71 14.68 4.36
N ILE A 159 7.97 15.12 4.27
CA ILE A 159 8.33 16.52 4.00
C ILE A 159 7.76 16.97 2.67
N LEU A 160 7.93 16.16 1.63
CA LEU A 160 7.40 16.45 0.29
C LEU A 160 5.87 16.65 0.30
N PHE A 161 5.14 15.75 0.96
CA PHE A 161 3.68 15.85 1.07
C PHE A 161 3.25 17.08 1.87
N SER A 162 3.99 17.43 2.90
CA SER A 162 3.75 18.64 3.70
C SER A 162 3.98 19.90 2.89
N GLN A 163 5.09 20.01 2.15
CA GLN A 163 5.41 21.15 1.28
C GLN A 163 4.36 21.38 0.21
N HIS A 164 3.79 20.31 -0.34
CA HIS A 164 2.72 20.38 -1.32
C HIS A 164 1.30 20.50 -0.72
N LYS A 165 1.18 20.66 0.60
CA LYS A 165 -0.11 20.78 1.33
C LYS A 165 -1.08 19.63 1.01
N ILE A 166 -0.54 18.41 0.86
CA ILE A 166 -1.32 17.21 0.52
C ILE A 166 -2.00 16.62 1.76
N ILE A 167 -1.40 16.81 2.93
CA ILE A 167 -1.76 16.12 4.17
C ILE A 167 -2.03 17.11 5.31
N TYR A 168 -2.79 16.64 6.28
CA TYR A 168 -2.90 17.28 7.59
C TYR A 168 -1.77 16.76 8.49
N PRO A 169 -0.84 17.61 9.00
CA PRO A 169 0.33 17.16 9.76
C PRO A 169 0.01 16.26 10.96
N LYS A 170 -1.13 16.52 11.62
CA LYS A 170 -1.59 15.73 12.77
C LYS A 170 -2.07 14.31 12.41
N HIS A 171 -2.27 14.01 11.13
CA HIS A 171 -2.77 12.71 10.64
C HIS A 171 -1.68 11.93 9.92
N THR A 172 -0.43 12.07 10.37
CA THR A 172 0.70 11.36 9.77
C THR A 172 1.56 10.70 10.83
N ALA A 173 2.18 9.57 10.47
CA ALA A 173 3.20 8.91 11.26
C ALA A 173 4.30 8.36 10.35
N ILE A 174 5.50 8.15 10.92
CA ILE A 174 6.62 7.50 10.24
C ILE A 174 6.84 6.14 10.88
N ILE A 175 6.79 5.08 10.05
CA ILE A 175 7.18 3.71 10.42
C ILE A 175 8.23 3.25 9.43
N LYS A 176 9.48 3.13 9.89
CA LYS A 176 10.63 2.82 9.03
C LYS A 176 10.59 1.36 8.56
N GLY A 177 10.21 1.17 7.28
CA GLY A 177 10.18 -0.14 6.64
C GLY A 177 9.06 -1.08 7.11
N SER A 178 9.12 -2.33 6.67
CA SER A 178 8.15 -3.38 7.01
C SER A 178 8.62 -4.31 8.13
N GLY A 179 9.87 -4.14 8.58
CA GLY A 179 10.50 -5.05 9.52
C GLY A 179 10.94 -6.37 8.89
N VAL A 180 11.55 -7.23 9.70
CA VAL A 180 11.89 -8.61 9.40
C VAL A 180 11.50 -9.49 10.58
N ASP A 181 11.04 -10.69 10.29
CA ASP A 181 10.79 -11.71 11.31
C ASP A 181 12.12 -12.33 11.76
N LEU A 182 12.55 -12.01 12.98
CA LEU A 182 13.80 -12.52 13.54
C LEU A 182 13.77 -14.02 13.86
N ASN A 183 12.60 -14.66 13.91
CA ASN A 183 12.49 -16.10 14.04
C ASN A 183 12.77 -16.80 12.70
N GLN A 184 12.41 -16.15 11.59
CA GLN A 184 12.68 -16.65 10.25
C GLN A 184 14.10 -16.31 9.77
N PHE A 185 14.59 -15.10 10.11
CA PHE A 185 15.92 -14.61 9.74
C PHE A 185 16.85 -14.61 10.94
N ILE A 186 17.33 -15.81 11.29
CA ILE A 186 18.23 -16.01 12.43
C ILE A 186 19.61 -15.44 12.10
N THR A 187 20.23 -14.74 13.06
CA THR A 187 21.61 -14.25 12.91
C THR A 187 22.58 -15.43 12.87
N SER A 188 23.49 -15.40 11.90
CA SER A 188 24.60 -16.36 11.82
C SER A 188 25.94 -15.67 12.11
N PRO A 189 26.94 -16.41 12.64
CA PRO A 189 28.27 -15.86 12.87
C PRO A 189 28.89 -15.35 11.57
N ILE A 190 29.62 -14.24 11.66
CA ILE A 190 30.35 -13.70 10.50
C ILE A 190 31.42 -14.75 10.08
N PRO A 191 31.45 -15.15 8.79
CA PRO A 191 32.45 -16.09 8.30
C PRO A 191 33.86 -15.56 8.52
N LYS A 192 34.77 -16.43 9.01
CA LYS A 192 36.18 -16.10 9.12
C LYS A 192 36.81 -16.04 7.72
N GLY A 193 37.70 -15.07 7.45
CA GLY A 193 38.44 -14.94 6.20
C GLY A 193 38.35 -13.56 5.58
N LYS A 194 38.76 -13.46 4.31
CA LYS A 194 38.64 -12.19 3.55
C LYS A 194 37.17 -11.81 3.39
N GLY A 195 36.78 -10.62 3.82
CA GLY A 195 35.41 -10.14 3.73
C GLY A 195 34.90 -10.18 2.28
N LYS A 196 33.65 -10.67 2.09
CA LYS A 196 32.93 -10.58 0.82
C LYS A 196 31.92 -9.44 0.92
N ILE A 197 31.96 -8.53 -0.04
CA ILE A 197 31.00 -7.43 -0.14
C ILE A 197 29.93 -7.82 -1.18
N ILE A 198 28.68 -7.80 -0.78
CA ILE A 198 27.55 -8.09 -1.67
C ILE A 198 26.68 -6.86 -1.73
N LEU A 199 26.38 -6.37 -2.93
CA LEU A 199 25.39 -5.34 -3.19
C LEU A 199 24.16 -6.00 -3.80
N VAL A 200 23.06 -6.02 -3.05
CA VAL A 200 21.75 -6.47 -3.54
C VAL A 200 20.93 -5.25 -3.91
N ALA A 201 20.82 -4.97 -5.20
CA ALA A 201 20.09 -3.81 -5.70
C ALA A 201 19.34 -4.14 -7.01
N ARG A 202 18.28 -3.38 -7.28
CA ARG A 202 17.69 -3.37 -8.62
C ARG A 202 18.56 -2.50 -9.50
N MET A 203 19.02 -3.05 -10.65
CA MET A 203 19.64 -2.29 -11.71
C MET A 203 18.55 -1.53 -12.45
N LEU A 204 18.47 -0.22 -12.23
CA LEU A 204 17.47 0.69 -12.82
C LEU A 204 18.13 1.59 -13.84
#